data_92d9e283b72450d6725e2481502f4f71
#
_entry.id   92d9e283b72450d6725e2481502f4f71
#
_cell.length_a   1.000
_cell.length_b   1.000
_cell.length_c   1.000
_cell.angle_alpha   90.00
_cell.angle_beta   90.00
_cell.angle_gamma   90.00
#
_symmetry.space_group_name_H-M   'P 1'
#
loop_
_entity.id
_entity.type
_entity.pdbx_description
1 polymer ?
#
loop_
_entity_poly.entity_id
_entity_poly.type
_entity_poly.pdbx_seq_one_letter_code
_entity_poly.pdbx_strand_id
1 'polypeptide(L)'
;MIELKELTAQFIEHFGALEQFSIEKLTDESCLHYLKLVKGNLEIDYLQRIWQFYRADREDKKQDFTPPSLAALVGRLTHSQNEEWVYDMCAGSGALTIQKWVQNKNAHFVCEELDTSLIPFLLFNLKLRNITGFVVNGDVLTGERKAVYKLTAGARFSSIEAAQDFSYPVFQTGISNPPFNLRGIIQEPVCLKNLNYAFVFKMLERVQGTAV
;
A
#
# COMPACT_ATOMS: atom_id res chain seq x y z
N MET A 1 -10.32 2.53 22.71
CA MET A 1 -10.51 2.25 21.25
C MET A 1 -10.77 3.62 20.61
N ILE A 2 -10.19 3.91 19.44
CA ILE A 2 -10.47 5.16 18.71
C ILE A 2 -11.80 4.98 18.00
N GLU A 3 -12.76 5.89 18.23
CA GLU A 3 -14.03 5.86 17.53
C GLU A 3 -13.81 6.32 16.08
N LEU A 4 -14.20 5.49 15.11
CA LEU A 4 -13.89 5.73 13.70
C LEU A 4 -14.57 6.99 13.14
N LYS A 5 -15.80 7.27 13.58
CA LYS A 5 -16.54 8.47 13.19
C LYS A 5 -15.83 9.75 13.62
N GLU A 6 -15.36 9.79 14.87
CA GLU A 6 -14.61 10.93 15.42
C GLU A 6 -13.27 11.09 14.72
N LEU A 7 -12.53 9.97 14.54
CA LEU A 7 -11.26 9.98 13.82
C LEU A 7 -11.40 10.50 12.39
N THR A 8 -12.46 10.07 11.68
CA THR A 8 -12.74 10.53 10.31
C THR A 8 -13.06 12.03 10.28
N ALA A 9 -13.87 12.53 11.23
CA ALA A 9 -14.19 13.94 11.32
C ALA A 9 -12.93 14.80 11.58
N GLN A 10 -12.09 14.40 12.54
CA GLN A 10 -10.83 15.09 12.85
C GLN A 10 -9.82 15.02 11.70
N PHE A 11 -9.79 13.91 10.97
CA PHE A 11 -8.96 13.79 9.77
C PHE A 11 -9.41 14.78 8.70
N ILE A 12 -10.70 14.83 8.41
CA ILE A 12 -11.28 15.76 7.39
C ILE A 12 -11.09 17.23 7.80
N GLU A 13 -11.25 17.55 9.07
CA GLU A 13 -11.03 18.91 9.59
C GLU A 13 -9.62 19.41 9.30
N HIS A 14 -8.61 18.55 9.48
CA HIS A 14 -7.21 18.91 9.30
C HIS A 14 -6.72 18.79 7.86
N PHE A 15 -7.07 17.70 7.16
CA PHE A 15 -6.55 17.37 5.84
C PHE A 15 -7.48 17.77 4.69
N GLY A 16 -8.73 18.15 4.99
CA GLY A 16 -9.79 18.37 4.00
C GLY A 16 -10.47 17.06 3.58
N ALA A 17 -11.40 17.15 2.64
CA ALA A 17 -12.10 15.99 2.09
C ALA A 17 -11.11 14.96 1.52
N LEU A 18 -11.45 13.67 1.57
CA LEU A 18 -10.54 12.60 1.16
C LEU A 18 -10.14 12.69 -0.32
N GLU A 19 -11.03 13.21 -1.17
CA GLU A 19 -10.74 13.45 -2.59
C GLU A 19 -9.72 14.58 -2.82
N GLN A 20 -9.48 15.39 -1.79
CA GLN A 20 -8.50 16.49 -1.81
C GLN A 20 -7.20 16.13 -1.09
N PHE A 21 -7.11 14.90 -0.57
CA PHE A 21 -5.88 14.42 0.05
C PHE A 21 -4.85 14.12 -1.02
N SER A 22 -3.75 14.86 -1.02
CA SER A 22 -2.77 14.85 -2.09
C SER A 22 -1.34 14.75 -1.54
N ILE A 23 -0.37 14.49 -2.42
CA ILE A 23 1.03 14.29 -2.04
C ILE A 23 1.63 15.55 -1.39
N GLU A 24 1.21 16.73 -1.81
CA GLU A 24 1.70 18.01 -1.27
C GLU A 24 1.35 18.19 0.22
N LYS A 25 0.34 17.46 0.71
CA LYS A 25 -0.07 17.46 2.12
C LYS A 25 0.77 16.52 3.00
N LEU A 26 1.66 15.71 2.42
CA LEU A 26 2.44 14.71 3.15
C LEU A 26 3.68 15.31 3.84
N THR A 27 3.49 16.38 4.61
CA THR A 27 4.55 17.05 5.36
C THR A 27 4.85 16.32 6.68
N ASP A 28 5.98 16.63 7.31
CA ASP A 28 6.30 16.09 8.64
C ASP A 28 5.34 16.63 9.72
N GLU A 29 4.84 17.85 9.55
CA GLU A 29 3.79 18.42 10.42
C GLU A 29 2.50 17.61 10.32
N SER A 30 2.08 17.26 9.10
CA SER A 30 0.94 16.37 8.85
C SER A 30 1.14 15.00 9.51
N CYS A 31 2.36 14.45 9.44
CA CYS A 31 2.69 13.20 10.12
C CYS A 31 2.55 13.32 11.65
N LEU A 32 3.05 14.40 12.22
CA LEU A 32 2.94 14.66 13.67
C LEU A 32 1.50 14.83 14.12
N HIS A 33 0.68 15.53 13.32
CA HIS A 33 -0.74 15.69 13.60
C HIS A 33 -1.46 14.33 13.56
N TYR A 34 -1.25 13.57 12.48
CA TYR A 34 -1.85 12.25 12.33
C TYR A 34 -1.47 11.29 13.46
N LEU A 35 -0.20 11.29 13.90
CA LEU A 35 0.24 10.49 15.04
C LEU A 35 -0.54 10.80 16.32
N LYS A 36 -0.90 12.06 16.56
CA LYS A 36 -1.75 12.43 17.70
C LYS A 36 -3.15 11.84 17.57
N LEU A 37 -3.73 11.91 16.36
CA LEU A 37 -5.07 11.37 16.09
C LEU A 37 -5.13 9.86 16.35
N VAL A 38 -4.12 9.10 15.90
CA VAL A 38 -4.08 7.64 16.07
C VAL A 38 -3.38 7.21 17.36
N LYS A 39 -3.07 8.16 18.27
CA LYS A 39 -2.41 7.91 19.56
C LYS A 39 -1.10 7.13 19.42
N GLY A 40 -0.34 7.42 18.36
CA GLY A 40 0.93 6.77 18.05
C GLY A 40 0.81 5.33 17.51
N ASN A 41 -0.39 4.79 17.36
CA ASN A 41 -0.56 3.42 16.87
C ASN A 41 -0.42 3.36 15.36
N LEU A 42 0.73 2.89 14.89
CA LEU A 42 1.06 2.70 13.47
C LEU A 42 0.93 1.24 13.01
N GLU A 43 0.54 0.30 13.88
CA GLU A 43 0.37 -1.11 13.49
C GLU A 43 -0.95 -1.36 12.74
N ILE A 44 -1.85 -0.38 12.76
CA ILE A 44 -3.16 -0.44 12.12
C ILE A 44 -3.20 0.54 10.95
N ASP A 45 -3.77 0.12 9.83
CA ASP A 45 -4.13 1.03 8.74
C ASP A 45 -5.45 1.76 9.06
N TYR A 46 -5.33 2.88 9.77
CA TYR A 46 -6.50 3.74 10.02
C TYR A 46 -6.94 4.53 8.79
N LEU A 47 -6.03 4.80 7.84
CA LEU A 47 -6.39 5.50 6.60
C LEU A 47 -7.34 4.65 5.75
N GLN A 48 -7.09 3.34 5.66
CA GLN A 48 -8.03 2.40 5.04
C GLN A 48 -9.41 2.48 5.70
N ARG A 49 -9.46 2.47 7.04
CA ARG A 49 -10.73 2.53 7.79
C ARG A 49 -11.49 3.85 7.58
N ILE A 50 -10.77 4.97 7.57
CA ILE A 50 -11.32 6.30 7.29
C ILE A 50 -11.88 6.31 5.86
N TRP A 51 -11.13 5.81 4.89
CA TRP A 51 -11.57 5.73 3.50
C TRP A 51 -12.83 4.88 3.33
N GLN A 52 -12.85 3.70 3.93
CA GLN A 52 -14.02 2.81 3.90
C GLN A 52 -15.25 3.46 4.54
N PHE A 53 -15.08 4.05 5.73
CA PHE A 53 -16.17 4.73 6.44
C PHE A 53 -16.74 5.89 5.65
N TYR A 54 -15.88 6.73 5.08
CA TYR A 54 -16.28 7.89 4.28
C TYR A 54 -17.02 7.50 3.00
N ARG A 55 -16.61 6.40 2.35
CA ARG A 55 -17.25 5.90 1.13
C ARG A 55 -18.48 5.03 1.37
N ALA A 56 -18.63 4.44 2.55
CA ALA A 56 -19.83 3.68 2.90
C ALA A 56 -21.11 4.52 2.83
N ASP A 57 -21.02 5.82 3.05
CA ASP A 57 -22.12 6.78 2.90
C ASP A 57 -22.37 7.21 1.43
N ARG A 58 -21.54 6.79 0.49
CA ARG A 58 -21.62 7.13 -0.93
C ARG A 58 -21.58 5.85 -1.75
N GLU A 59 -22.69 5.42 -2.28
CA GLU A 59 -23.00 4.12 -2.90
C GLU A 59 -22.08 3.64 -4.06
N ASP A 60 -20.90 4.22 -4.30
CA ASP A 60 -20.07 3.91 -5.46
C ASP A 60 -18.74 3.23 -5.10
N LYS A 61 -18.57 2.04 -5.62
CA LYS A 61 -17.39 1.15 -5.67
C LYS A 61 -17.11 0.37 -4.39
N LYS A 62 -17.60 -0.86 -4.34
CA LYS A 62 -17.14 -1.94 -3.47
C LYS A 62 -15.69 -2.30 -3.80
N GLN A 63 -14.73 -1.57 -3.26
CA GLN A 63 -13.35 -2.02 -3.20
C GLN A 63 -13.25 -2.97 -1.99
N ASP A 64 -12.99 -4.24 -2.24
CA ASP A 64 -12.79 -5.23 -1.19
C ASP A 64 -11.40 -5.03 -0.58
N PHE A 65 -11.33 -4.27 0.50
CA PHE A 65 -10.10 -4.06 1.24
C PHE A 65 -9.74 -5.29 2.08
N THR A 66 -8.44 -5.52 2.25
CA THR A 66 -7.94 -6.64 3.05
C THR A 66 -8.38 -6.53 4.51
N PRO A 67 -9.12 -7.51 5.05
CA PRO A 67 -9.47 -7.52 6.48
C PRO A 67 -8.22 -7.53 7.36
N PRO A 68 -8.20 -6.83 8.50
CA PRO A 68 -7.02 -6.75 9.38
C PRO A 68 -6.50 -8.13 9.85
N SER A 69 -7.38 -9.09 10.08
CA SER A 69 -7.01 -10.46 10.47
C SER A 69 -6.27 -11.20 9.36
N LEU A 70 -6.71 -11.02 8.11
CA LEU A 70 -6.04 -11.61 6.95
C LEU A 70 -4.68 -10.96 6.70
N ALA A 71 -4.60 -9.63 6.77
CA ALA A 71 -3.35 -8.92 6.65
C ALA A 71 -2.32 -9.35 7.71
N ALA A 72 -2.76 -9.51 8.97
CA ALA A 72 -1.91 -10.00 10.05
C ALA A 72 -1.45 -11.45 9.82
N LEU A 73 -2.32 -12.32 9.26
CA LEU A 73 -1.96 -13.68 8.89
C LEU A 73 -0.87 -13.69 7.81
N VAL A 74 -1.06 -12.93 6.74
CA VAL A 74 -0.06 -12.80 5.65
C VAL A 74 1.27 -12.31 6.19
N GLY A 75 1.28 -11.27 7.04
CA GLY A 75 2.49 -10.77 7.67
C GLY A 75 3.23 -11.85 8.47
N ARG A 76 2.53 -12.73 9.19
CA ARG A 76 3.11 -13.85 9.95
C ARG A 76 3.62 -14.98 9.05
N LEU A 77 2.89 -15.33 8.00
CA LEU A 77 3.30 -16.37 7.04
C LEU A 77 4.57 -16.00 6.28
N THR A 78 4.77 -14.71 6.06
CA THR A 78 5.94 -14.17 5.35
C THR A 78 7.01 -13.64 6.32
N HIS A 79 7.00 -14.08 7.60
CA HIS A 79 7.93 -13.56 8.60
C HIS A 79 9.39 -13.84 8.23
N SER A 80 10.19 -12.77 8.29
CA SER A 80 11.65 -12.79 8.16
C SER A 80 12.25 -11.73 9.08
N GLN A 81 13.40 -11.98 9.65
CA GLN A 81 14.16 -10.99 10.43
C GLN A 81 15.31 -10.37 9.65
N ASN A 82 15.58 -10.87 8.46
CA ASN A 82 16.63 -10.35 7.61
C ASN A 82 16.20 -9.06 6.92
N GLU A 83 17.15 -8.24 6.52
CA GLU A 83 16.91 -7.18 5.55
C GLU A 83 16.49 -7.84 4.23
N GLU A 84 15.35 -7.41 3.70
CA GLU A 84 14.76 -8.02 2.51
C GLU A 84 13.99 -6.99 1.69
N TRP A 85 13.88 -7.24 0.39
CA TRP A 85 12.94 -6.54 -0.48
C TRP A 85 11.62 -7.29 -0.54
N VAL A 86 10.54 -6.59 -0.22
CA VAL A 86 9.17 -7.09 -0.24
C VAL A 86 8.40 -6.41 -1.37
N TYR A 87 7.69 -7.20 -2.15
CA TYR A 87 6.82 -6.74 -3.23
C TYR A 87 5.36 -6.83 -2.81
N ASP A 88 4.65 -5.69 -2.77
CA ASP A 88 3.19 -5.62 -2.60
C ASP A 88 2.55 -5.20 -3.92
N MET A 89 2.02 -6.18 -4.64
CA MET A 89 1.65 -6.04 -6.04
C MET A 89 0.36 -5.25 -6.27
N CYS A 90 -0.58 -5.24 -5.32
CA CYS A 90 -1.85 -4.51 -5.37
C CYS A 90 -2.08 -3.90 -4.01
N ALA A 91 -1.28 -2.87 -3.69
CA ALA A 91 -1.06 -2.45 -2.32
C ALA A 91 -2.26 -1.71 -1.67
N GLY A 92 -3.14 -1.11 -2.48
CA GLY A 92 -4.20 -0.28 -1.96
C GLY A 92 -3.64 0.87 -1.13
N SER A 93 -4.11 1.00 0.11
CA SER A 93 -3.55 1.93 1.10
C SER A 93 -2.32 1.39 1.84
N GLY A 94 -1.91 0.13 1.60
CA GLY A 94 -0.76 -0.51 2.22
C GLY A 94 -1.08 -1.42 3.40
N ALA A 95 -2.28 -1.98 3.49
CA ALA A 95 -2.68 -2.80 4.64
C ALA A 95 -1.79 -4.04 4.84
N LEU A 96 -1.45 -4.76 3.76
CA LEU A 96 -0.53 -5.90 3.80
C LEU A 96 0.89 -5.45 4.11
N THR A 97 1.37 -4.42 3.43
CA THR A 97 2.67 -3.78 3.67
C THR A 97 2.86 -3.41 5.14
N ILE A 98 1.85 -2.79 5.77
CA ILE A 98 1.90 -2.41 7.19
C ILE A 98 2.06 -3.64 8.08
N GLN A 99 1.30 -4.70 7.84
CA GLN A 99 1.38 -5.91 8.65
C GLN A 99 2.70 -6.65 8.46
N LYS A 100 3.27 -6.63 7.25
CA LYS A 100 4.63 -7.14 7.02
C LYS A 100 5.68 -6.28 7.73
N TRP A 101 5.56 -4.93 7.67
CA TRP A 101 6.42 -4.01 8.40
C TRP A 101 6.34 -4.20 9.93
N VAL A 102 5.16 -4.54 10.47
CA VAL A 102 5.04 -4.87 11.92
C VAL A 102 5.91 -6.07 12.28
N GLN A 103 6.04 -7.06 11.39
CA GLN A 103 6.86 -8.26 11.61
C GLN A 103 8.36 -8.01 11.35
N ASN A 104 8.69 -7.13 10.41
CA ASN A 104 10.08 -6.82 10.04
C ASN A 104 10.23 -5.33 9.72
N LYS A 105 10.76 -4.57 10.69
CA LYS A 105 10.98 -3.12 10.57
C LYS A 105 12.12 -2.75 9.60
N ASN A 106 12.97 -3.72 9.25
CA ASN A 106 14.12 -3.53 8.36
C ASN A 106 13.82 -3.89 6.91
N ALA A 107 12.60 -4.35 6.61
CA ALA A 107 12.21 -4.66 5.24
C ALA A 107 12.09 -3.39 4.38
N HIS A 108 12.53 -3.50 3.13
CA HIS A 108 12.31 -2.51 2.09
C HIS A 108 11.12 -2.91 1.22
N PHE A 109 10.38 -1.96 0.71
CA PHE A 109 9.15 -2.27 0.01
C PHE A 109 9.11 -1.67 -1.39
N VAL A 110 8.55 -2.43 -2.33
CA VAL A 110 8.00 -1.90 -3.58
C VAL A 110 6.51 -2.19 -3.59
N CYS A 111 5.71 -1.13 -3.56
CA CYS A 111 4.25 -1.21 -3.56
C CYS A 111 3.73 -0.71 -4.91
N GLU A 112 2.94 -1.53 -5.62
CA GLU A 112 2.26 -1.11 -6.84
C GLU A 112 0.77 -0.92 -6.60
N GLU A 113 0.22 0.16 -7.15
CA GLU A 113 -1.21 0.49 -7.06
C GLU A 113 -1.68 1.16 -8.34
N LEU A 114 -2.80 0.66 -8.88
CA LEU A 114 -3.41 1.17 -10.11
C LEU A 114 -4.21 2.46 -9.87
N ASP A 115 -4.95 2.50 -8.75
CA ASP A 115 -5.82 3.63 -8.43
C ASP A 115 -5.00 4.83 -7.95
N THR A 116 -4.85 5.82 -8.82
CA THR A 116 -4.11 7.05 -8.50
C THR A 116 -4.66 7.76 -7.26
N SER A 117 -5.96 7.60 -6.94
CA SER A 117 -6.56 8.24 -5.77
C SER A 117 -6.11 7.63 -4.44
N LEU A 118 -5.58 6.40 -4.45
CA LEU A 118 -5.02 5.73 -3.26
C LEU A 118 -3.53 6.04 -3.05
N ILE A 119 -2.82 6.54 -4.06
CA ILE A 119 -1.37 6.80 -3.96
C ILE A 119 -1.01 7.74 -2.80
N PRO A 120 -1.71 8.87 -2.56
CA PRO A 120 -1.38 9.72 -1.40
C PRO A 120 -1.54 9.00 -0.05
N PHE A 121 -2.55 8.13 0.09
CA PHE A 121 -2.78 7.35 1.31
C PHE A 121 -1.69 6.29 1.52
N LEU A 122 -1.32 5.60 0.46
CA LEU A 122 -0.22 4.62 0.47
C LEU A 122 1.09 5.30 0.86
N LEU A 123 1.47 6.37 0.17
CA LEU A 123 2.68 7.15 0.45
C LEU A 123 2.70 7.67 1.90
N PHE A 124 1.56 8.17 2.40
CA PHE A 124 1.48 8.66 3.77
C PHE A 124 1.66 7.55 4.79
N ASN A 125 1.04 6.39 4.55
CA ASN A 125 1.22 5.21 5.41
C ASN A 125 2.68 4.76 5.48
N LEU A 126 3.39 4.76 4.35
CA LEU A 126 4.80 4.36 4.33
C LEU A 126 5.70 5.44 4.97
N LYS A 127 5.45 6.72 4.67
CA LYS A 127 6.18 7.86 5.27
C LYS A 127 6.09 7.86 6.79
N LEU A 128 4.89 7.69 7.35
CA LEU A 128 4.64 7.63 8.79
C LEU A 128 5.45 6.55 9.50
N ARG A 129 5.71 5.44 8.82
CA ARG A 129 6.43 4.27 9.34
C ARG A 129 7.92 4.29 9.06
N ASN A 130 8.40 5.38 8.47
CA ASN A 130 9.80 5.56 8.10
C ASN A 130 10.33 4.42 7.20
N ILE A 131 9.50 3.96 6.26
CA ILE A 131 9.82 2.87 5.34
C ILE A 131 10.70 3.37 4.20
N THR A 132 11.72 2.59 3.84
CA THR A 132 12.51 2.77 2.61
C THR A 132 11.92 1.91 1.50
N GLY A 133 11.84 2.46 0.29
CA GLY A 133 11.36 1.71 -0.86
C GLY A 133 10.80 2.56 -1.99
N PHE A 134 9.85 1.99 -2.72
CA PHE A 134 9.22 2.65 -3.85
C PHE A 134 7.70 2.42 -3.85
N VAL A 135 6.97 3.42 -4.33
CA VAL A 135 5.56 3.30 -4.70
C VAL A 135 5.45 3.52 -6.19
N VAL A 136 4.87 2.57 -6.88
CA VAL A 136 4.63 2.62 -8.34
C VAL A 136 3.14 2.79 -8.57
N ASN A 137 2.73 3.91 -9.14
CA ASN A 137 1.37 4.07 -9.66
C ASN A 137 1.35 3.52 -11.08
N GLY A 138 0.76 2.34 -11.25
CA GLY A 138 0.75 1.65 -12.53
C GLY A 138 -0.12 0.41 -12.55
N ASP A 139 -0.21 -0.18 -13.72
CA ASP A 139 -0.91 -1.44 -13.96
C ASP A 139 0.09 -2.59 -13.99
N VAL A 140 0.03 -3.45 -12.99
CA VAL A 140 0.87 -4.64 -12.85
C VAL A 140 0.74 -5.58 -14.05
N LEU A 141 -0.47 -5.70 -14.62
CA LEU A 141 -0.74 -6.67 -15.68
C LEU A 141 -0.18 -6.22 -17.02
N THR A 142 -0.30 -4.93 -17.33
CA THR A 142 0.22 -4.35 -18.60
C THR A 142 1.66 -3.86 -18.46
N GLY A 143 2.12 -3.57 -17.23
CA GLY A 143 3.41 -2.95 -16.96
C GLY A 143 3.44 -1.43 -17.21
N GLU A 144 2.28 -0.82 -17.52
CA GLU A 144 2.17 0.63 -17.68
C GLU A 144 2.42 1.33 -16.34
N ARG A 145 3.24 2.37 -16.35
CA ARG A 145 3.57 3.19 -15.18
C ARG A 145 3.19 4.63 -15.43
N LYS A 146 2.41 5.21 -14.52
CA LYS A 146 2.01 6.62 -14.52
C LYS A 146 2.99 7.48 -13.76
N ALA A 147 3.45 6.98 -12.58
CA ALA A 147 4.40 7.66 -11.72
C ALA A 147 5.14 6.65 -10.83
N VAL A 148 6.34 7.02 -10.41
CA VAL A 148 7.11 6.28 -9.41
C VAL A 148 7.60 7.25 -8.34
N TYR A 149 7.48 6.87 -7.09
CA TYR A 149 7.93 7.63 -5.94
C TYR A 149 8.93 6.79 -5.14
N LYS A 150 10.07 7.41 -4.80
CA LYS A 150 11.07 6.84 -3.92
C LYS A 150 10.85 7.34 -2.50
N LEU A 151 10.87 6.42 -1.54
CA LEU A 151 10.88 6.74 -0.11
C LEU A 151 12.26 6.40 0.46
N THR A 152 12.82 7.35 1.18
CA THR A 152 14.10 7.16 1.88
C THR A 152 13.88 7.44 3.36
N ALA A 153 14.25 6.48 4.22
CA ALA A 153 14.10 6.63 5.66
C ALA A 153 14.90 7.85 6.16
N GLY A 154 14.26 8.67 6.95
CA GLY A 154 14.83 9.85 7.60
C GLY A 154 15.01 9.65 9.10
N ALA A 155 15.20 10.73 9.84
CA ALA A 155 15.35 10.69 11.29
C ALA A 155 14.07 10.20 12.00
N ARG A 156 12.89 10.48 11.44
CA ARG A 156 11.60 10.11 12.02
C ARG A 156 10.60 9.61 10.98
N PHE A 157 10.57 10.25 9.81
CA PHE A 157 9.67 9.96 8.72
C PHE A 157 10.47 9.85 7.43
N SER A 158 9.99 9.08 6.47
CA SER A 158 10.63 9.00 5.17
C SER A 158 10.45 10.30 4.38
N SER A 159 11.48 10.68 3.60
CA SER A 159 11.30 11.61 2.48
C SER A 159 10.58 10.91 1.33
N ILE A 160 9.91 11.68 0.49
CA ILE A 160 9.23 11.21 -0.72
C ILE A 160 9.73 12.06 -1.89
N GLU A 161 10.20 11.41 -2.93
CA GLU A 161 10.70 12.04 -4.15
C GLU A 161 10.16 11.33 -5.39
N ALA A 162 9.87 12.08 -6.46
CA ALA A 162 9.57 11.45 -7.75
C ALA A 162 10.82 10.76 -8.29
N ALA A 163 10.68 9.50 -8.72
CA ALA A 163 11.78 8.71 -9.28
C ALA A 163 11.63 8.62 -10.80
N GLN A 164 12.64 9.08 -11.54
CA GLN A 164 12.69 8.95 -12.99
C GLN A 164 13.29 7.61 -13.43
N ASP A 165 14.34 7.19 -12.73
CA ASP A 165 15.02 5.91 -12.98
C ASP A 165 14.60 4.90 -11.91
N PHE A 166 13.81 3.92 -12.32
CA PHE A 166 13.36 2.84 -11.44
C PHE A 166 13.50 1.49 -12.13
N SER A 167 14.17 0.59 -11.44
CA SER A 167 14.21 -0.84 -11.75
C SER A 167 13.81 -1.66 -10.53
N TYR A 168 13.12 -2.77 -10.76
CA TYR A 168 12.73 -3.65 -9.67
C TYR A 168 13.96 -4.32 -9.05
N PRO A 169 14.09 -4.30 -7.72
CA PRO A 169 15.07 -5.14 -7.05
C PRO A 169 14.68 -6.63 -7.14
N VAL A 170 15.57 -7.49 -6.68
CA VAL A 170 15.23 -8.90 -6.45
C VAL A 170 14.40 -9.01 -5.17
N PHE A 171 13.21 -9.58 -5.28
CA PHE A 171 12.31 -9.73 -4.15
C PHE A 171 12.45 -11.10 -3.50
N GLN A 172 12.62 -11.13 -2.18
CA GLN A 172 12.60 -12.34 -1.36
C GLN A 172 11.18 -12.70 -0.93
N THR A 173 10.32 -11.70 -0.79
CA THR A 173 8.93 -11.88 -0.34
C THR A 173 7.98 -11.12 -1.24
N GLY A 174 6.89 -11.79 -1.63
CA GLY A 174 5.75 -11.20 -2.31
C GLY A 174 4.48 -11.30 -1.47
N ILE A 175 3.72 -10.22 -1.41
CA ILE A 175 2.41 -10.16 -0.76
C ILE A 175 1.43 -9.49 -1.72
N SER A 176 0.18 -9.96 -1.74
CA SER A 176 -0.82 -9.30 -2.57
C SER A 176 -2.24 -9.70 -2.19
N ASN A 177 -3.17 -8.76 -2.34
CA ASN A 177 -4.59 -9.02 -2.37
C ASN A 177 -5.17 -8.41 -3.65
N PRO A 178 -4.95 -9.04 -4.82
CA PRO A 178 -5.41 -8.51 -6.10
C PRO A 178 -6.94 -8.52 -6.20
N PRO A 179 -7.54 -7.67 -7.05
CA PRO A 179 -8.96 -7.67 -7.26
C PRO A 179 -9.45 -9.01 -7.82
N PHE A 180 -10.61 -9.47 -7.32
CA PHE A 180 -11.19 -10.76 -7.69
C PHE A 180 -12.13 -10.67 -8.88
N ASN A 181 -12.27 -11.80 -9.60
CA ASN A 181 -13.26 -11.99 -10.67
C ASN A 181 -13.12 -11.01 -11.85
N LEU A 182 -11.94 -10.45 -12.06
CA LEU A 182 -11.67 -9.69 -13.27
C LEU A 182 -11.67 -10.60 -14.49
N ARG A 183 -12.36 -10.17 -15.53
CA ARG A 183 -12.38 -10.83 -16.84
C ARG A 183 -11.58 -10.00 -17.83
N GLY A 184 -10.74 -10.64 -18.58
CA GLY A 184 -9.93 -10.01 -19.61
C GLY A 184 -9.11 -11.06 -20.33
N ILE A 185 -8.33 -10.64 -21.33
CA ILE A 185 -7.43 -11.51 -22.07
C ILE A 185 -6.04 -10.94 -21.91
N ILE A 186 -5.14 -11.71 -21.31
CA ILE A 186 -3.69 -11.46 -21.34
C ILE A 186 -3.09 -12.53 -22.25
N GLN A 187 -2.36 -12.10 -23.27
CA GLN A 187 -1.84 -12.99 -24.31
C GLN A 187 -0.42 -13.49 -24.03
N GLU A 188 0.33 -12.87 -23.12
CA GLU A 188 1.72 -13.25 -22.85
C GLU A 188 1.97 -13.44 -21.34
N PRO A 189 2.78 -14.43 -20.96
CA PRO A 189 3.36 -15.52 -21.77
C PRO A 189 2.37 -16.63 -22.12
N VAL A 190 1.18 -16.62 -21.52
CA VAL A 190 0.11 -17.62 -21.70
C VAL A 190 -1.22 -16.89 -21.87
N CYS A 191 -2.04 -17.31 -22.83
CA CYS A 191 -3.37 -16.75 -23.01
C CYS A 191 -4.27 -17.06 -21.80
N LEU A 192 -4.48 -16.07 -20.94
CA LEU A 192 -5.27 -16.19 -19.71
C LEU A 192 -6.57 -15.39 -19.87
N LYS A 193 -7.70 -16.07 -19.73
CA LYS A 193 -9.04 -15.46 -19.70
C LYS A 193 -9.47 -15.04 -18.29
N ASN A 194 -8.89 -15.67 -17.27
CA ASN A 194 -9.12 -15.34 -15.87
C ASN A 194 -7.91 -14.58 -15.33
N LEU A 195 -8.08 -13.29 -15.04
CA LEU A 195 -6.99 -12.42 -14.62
C LEU A 195 -6.47 -12.76 -13.22
N ASN A 196 -7.18 -13.54 -12.41
CA ASN A 196 -6.65 -14.02 -11.12
C ASN A 196 -5.34 -14.81 -11.33
N TYR A 197 -5.28 -15.66 -12.37
CA TYR A 197 -4.03 -16.37 -12.70
C TYR A 197 -2.93 -15.44 -13.22
N ALA A 198 -3.31 -14.37 -13.93
CA ALA A 198 -2.34 -13.40 -14.43
C ALA A 198 -1.58 -12.72 -13.27
N PHE A 199 -2.28 -12.35 -12.19
CA PHE A 199 -1.62 -11.82 -11.00
C PHE A 199 -0.67 -12.84 -10.36
N VAL A 200 -1.05 -14.11 -10.28
CA VAL A 200 -0.15 -15.16 -9.76
C VAL A 200 1.11 -15.26 -10.61
N PHE A 201 0.98 -15.28 -11.94
CA PHE A 201 2.15 -15.33 -12.83
C PHE A 201 3.03 -14.09 -12.67
N LYS A 202 2.46 -12.89 -12.60
CA LYS A 202 3.22 -11.65 -12.38
C LYS A 202 3.97 -11.65 -11.04
N MET A 203 3.38 -12.23 -10.01
CA MET A 203 4.06 -12.40 -8.73
C MET A 203 5.24 -13.36 -8.86
N LEU A 204 5.04 -14.52 -9.49
CA LEU A 204 6.09 -15.54 -9.67
C LEU A 204 7.23 -15.09 -10.59
N GLU A 205 6.96 -14.20 -11.56
CA GLU A 205 8.01 -13.59 -12.40
C GLU A 205 8.97 -12.71 -11.59
N ARG A 206 8.53 -12.12 -10.50
CA ARG A 206 9.28 -11.09 -9.74
C ARG A 206 9.85 -11.59 -8.43
N VAL A 207 9.21 -12.56 -7.77
CA VAL A 207 9.56 -13.01 -6.43
C VAL A 207 10.34 -14.33 -6.51
N GLN A 208 11.54 -14.34 -5.93
CA GLN A 208 12.41 -15.51 -5.91
C GLN A 208 12.27 -16.36 -4.64
N GLY A 209 11.55 -15.87 -3.63
CA GLY A 209 11.38 -16.52 -2.34
C GLY A 209 9.92 -16.91 -2.05
N THR A 210 9.34 -16.36 -1.00
CA THR A 210 7.97 -16.67 -0.56
C THR A 210 6.96 -15.68 -1.13
N ALA A 211 5.85 -16.18 -1.71
CA ALA A 211 4.73 -15.36 -2.17
C ALA A 211 3.42 -15.81 -1.50
N VAL A 212 2.60 -14.86 -1.02
CA VAL A 212 1.31 -15.08 -0.36
C VAL A 212 0.26 -14.06 -0.83
#